data_0d118583a7ef1ec485f0244d637058ab
#
_entry.id   0d118583a7ef1ec485f0244d637058ab
#
_cell.length_a   1.000
_cell.length_b   1.000
_cell.length_c   1.000
_cell.angle_alpha   90.00
_cell.angle_beta   90.00
_cell.angle_gamma   90.00
#
_symmetry.space_group_name_H-M   'P 1'
#
loop_
_entity.id
_entity.type
_entity.pdbx_description
1 polymer ?
#
loop_
_entity_poly.entity_id
_entity_poly.type
_entity_poly.pdbx_seq_one_letter_code
_entity_poly.pdbx_strand_id
1 'polypeptide(L)'
;MKKVLITGCSGLVGTYLIKKFLKNNYELHSQKFQIIGVDNNDIKIDVVYTGFTFEKVDLTQNDVISNLLEKYQPDLVINAFGIKGSPIKAKEQPVDFLYPSFKINTEIIDQCFKRNIWLVFMSSVGVYAPSDKFVEDDVWKTLPSENDWFPSWSKRMGELLLEAYKIQYGYNRWSIIRPANIFGAYDNFGEGSTVIASTIKKICDSNDTITCWGDGSPTRDFVFGEDVANAVFEMYDRQINDTVNFGSGEEITIKSMVDNLIELSGKNLNVIWDTTKPNGDMKRQMDITKQEKYNLLPKISFKDALNKTLLYYTSKISNNDLNFEVYKFLDKGFYVGKTDEIIGSDKTEFFDKIDSLVSLSQTKDNYAYRLDYRIPNETVNRYPFYVFGDDIAKRDEYIKSKNGEIGQRWWEIYTKETTSSEIINELQDLKEYFRKITLEYVKKIYPKLNETNIQHHDNFTLYENGDFIEPHRDGYNKGRYCVVLIYLSYEKNYNDGGGRIFINDYGFDENVLPINENFCILDFTSNNPIHSVEPVKNDFKRFTYLNFIYNKNETEKQDDK
;
A
#
# COMPACT_ATOMS: atom_id res chain seq x y z
N MET A 1 20.48 0.99 -13.32
CA MET A 1 19.03 0.93 -13.06
C MET A 1 18.42 0.03 -14.11
N LYS A 2 17.67 -0.98 -13.70
CA LYS A 2 16.96 -1.87 -14.65
C LYS A 2 15.71 -1.16 -15.20
N LYS A 3 15.19 -1.66 -16.31
CA LYS A 3 14.00 -1.11 -16.95
C LYS A 3 12.88 -2.15 -16.99
N VAL A 4 11.67 -1.75 -16.56
CA VAL A 4 10.48 -2.58 -16.66
C VAL A 4 9.43 -1.92 -17.56
N LEU A 5 8.91 -2.68 -18.52
CA LEU A 5 7.78 -2.26 -19.36
C LEU A 5 6.53 -3.04 -18.93
N ILE A 6 5.45 -2.33 -18.60
CA ILE A 6 4.20 -2.88 -18.10
C ILE A 6 3.09 -2.55 -19.09
N THR A 7 2.56 -3.56 -19.78
CA THR A 7 1.39 -3.40 -20.65
C THR A 7 0.10 -3.53 -19.86
N GLY A 8 -0.96 -2.83 -20.28
CA GLY A 8 -2.21 -2.79 -19.53
C GLY A 8 -2.06 -2.06 -18.20
N CYS A 9 -1.17 -1.07 -18.15
CA CYS A 9 -0.76 -0.38 -16.92
C CYS A 9 -1.89 0.45 -16.27
N SER A 10 -2.91 0.85 -17.02
CA SER A 10 -4.11 1.53 -16.52
C SER A 10 -5.18 0.58 -15.96
N GLY A 11 -5.00 -0.73 -16.16
CA GLY A 11 -5.88 -1.76 -15.61
C GLY A 11 -5.70 -1.94 -14.09
N LEU A 12 -6.56 -2.77 -13.50
CA LEU A 12 -6.49 -3.11 -12.07
C LEU A 12 -5.09 -3.57 -11.64
N VAL A 13 -4.59 -4.63 -12.24
CA VAL A 13 -3.29 -5.20 -11.88
C VAL A 13 -2.14 -4.28 -12.30
N GLY A 14 -2.24 -3.68 -13.50
CA GLY A 14 -1.22 -2.76 -14.01
C GLY A 14 -0.97 -1.57 -13.09
N THR A 15 -2.02 -1.00 -12.51
CA THR A 15 -1.92 0.08 -11.53
C THR A 15 -1.19 -0.38 -10.26
N TYR A 16 -1.52 -1.55 -9.71
CA TYR A 16 -0.80 -2.11 -8.57
C TYR A 16 0.66 -2.47 -8.88
N LEU A 17 0.95 -2.90 -10.11
CA LEU A 17 2.32 -3.14 -10.55
C LEU A 17 3.15 -1.85 -10.57
N ILE A 18 2.62 -0.76 -11.13
CA ILE A 18 3.29 0.55 -11.05
C ILE A 18 3.60 0.88 -9.58
N LYS A 19 2.61 0.80 -8.69
CA LYS A 19 2.80 1.07 -7.26
C LYS A 19 3.86 0.16 -6.63
N LYS A 20 3.86 -1.14 -6.96
CA LYS A 20 4.86 -2.07 -6.43
C LYS A 20 6.29 -1.72 -6.86
N PHE A 21 6.52 -1.39 -8.12
CA PHE A 21 7.84 -0.99 -8.61
C PHE A 21 8.28 0.38 -8.07
N LEU A 22 7.36 1.32 -7.92
CA LEU A 22 7.62 2.58 -7.22
C LEU A 22 8.05 2.32 -5.78
N LYS A 23 7.28 1.54 -5.02
CA LYS A 23 7.61 1.16 -3.64
C LYS A 23 9.01 0.55 -3.54
N ASN A 24 9.32 -0.40 -4.41
CA ASN A 24 10.65 -1.02 -4.47
C ASN A 24 11.75 0.02 -4.74
N ASN A 25 11.48 1.02 -5.58
CA ASN A 25 12.46 2.06 -5.90
C ASN A 25 12.79 2.98 -4.71
N TYR A 26 11.91 3.07 -3.72
CA TYR A 26 12.15 3.84 -2.49
C TYR A 26 12.76 3.00 -1.36
N GLU A 27 12.76 1.67 -1.46
CA GLU A 27 13.39 0.81 -0.46
C GLU A 27 14.93 0.92 -0.53
N LEU A 28 15.56 1.09 0.62
CA LEU A 28 17.02 1.15 0.74
C LEU A 28 17.62 -0.19 0.28
N HIS A 29 18.73 -0.10 -0.46
CA HIS A 29 19.47 -1.27 -0.98
C HIS A 29 18.72 -2.15 -2.00
N SER A 30 17.50 -1.78 -2.44
CA SER A 30 16.79 -2.51 -3.48
C SER A 30 17.31 -2.21 -4.90
N GLN A 31 17.10 -3.14 -5.84
CA GLN A 31 17.32 -2.89 -7.25
C GLN A 31 16.36 -1.80 -7.74
N LYS A 32 16.89 -0.71 -8.29
CA LYS A 32 16.06 0.40 -8.83
C LYS A 32 15.62 0.13 -10.26
N PHE A 33 14.41 0.60 -10.61
CA PHE A 33 13.80 0.43 -11.93
C PHE A 33 13.41 1.78 -12.56
N GLN A 34 13.69 1.93 -13.84
CA GLN A 34 12.93 2.83 -14.70
C GLN A 34 11.64 2.10 -15.10
N ILE A 35 10.49 2.73 -14.89
CA ILE A 35 9.17 2.13 -15.08
C ILE A 35 8.55 2.72 -16.34
N ILE A 36 8.19 1.89 -17.30
CA ILE A 36 7.50 2.29 -18.54
C ILE A 36 6.12 1.66 -18.53
N GLY A 37 5.09 2.47 -18.28
CA GLY A 37 3.70 2.07 -18.35
C GLY A 37 3.15 2.26 -19.76
N VAL A 38 2.45 1.26 -20.31
CA VAL A 38 1.88 1.30 -21.66
C VAL A 38 0.41 0.90 -21.63
N ASP A 39 -0.46 1.78 -22.14
CA ASP A 39 -1.90 1.53 -22.24
C ASP A 39 -2.53 2.44 -23.30
N ASN A 40 -3.74 2.13 -23.75
CA ASN A 40 -4.54 3.01 -24.59
C ASN A 40 -5.48 3.93 -23.77
N ASN A 41 -5.63 3.68 -22.48
CA ASN A 41 -6.36 4.52 -21.53
C ASN A 41 -5.39 5.30 -20.64
N ASP A 42 -5.87 6.37 -20.02
CA ASP A 42 -5.09 7.14 -19.06
C ASP A 42 -4.85 6.36 -17.77
N ILE A 43 -3.70 6.60 -17.14
CA ILE A 43 -3.38 5.99 -15.84
C ILE A 43 -4.32 6.48 -14.75
N LYS A 44 -4.56 5.64 -13.73
CA LYS A 44 -5.50 5.90 -12.64
C LYS A 44 -4.88 6.54 -11.40
N ILE A 45 -3.58 6.71 -11.41
CA ILE A 45 -2.81 7.29 -10.28
C ILE A 45 -1.89 8.39 -10.78
N ASP A 46 -1.69 9.39 -9.95
CA ASP A 46 -0.68 10.41 -10.20
C ASP A 46 0.69 9.86 -9.80
N VAL A 47 1.67 9.96 -10.70
CA VAL A 47 3.04 9.50 -10.47
C VAL A 47 4.02 10.65 -10.65
N VAL A 48 4.70 11.03 -9.57
CA VAL A 48 5.68 12.14 -9.56
C VAL A 48 7.13 11.64 -9.71
N TYR A 49 7.32 10.32 -9.83
CA TYR A 49 8.66 9.73 -9.96
C TYR A 49 9.30 10.01 -11.32
N THR A 50 10.47 10.65 -11.33
CA THR A 50 11.21 11.02 -12.56
C THR A 50 11.64 9.83 -13.41
N GLY A 51 11.71 8.63 -12.84
CA GLY A 51 11.99 7.36 -13.53
C GLY A 51 10.76 6.67 -14.09
N PHE A 52 9.58 7.28 -14.03
CA PHE A 52 8.35 6.76 -14.64
C PHE A 52 8.07 7.45 -15.98
N THR A 53 7.70 6.66 -16.98
CA THR A 53 7.26 7.14 -18.29
C THR A 53 5.95 6.46 -18.64
N PHE A 54 4.95 7.22 -19.07
CA PHE A 54 3.70 6.67 -19.58
C PHE A 54 3.60 6.88 -21.10
N GLU A 55 3.33 5.79 -21.82
CA GLU A 55 3.07 5.77 -23.27
C GLU A 55 1.61 5.42 -23.53
N LYS A 56 0.83 6.41 -23.97
CA LYS A 56 -0.55 6.19 -24.37
C LYS A 56 -0.61 5.73 -25.81
N VAL A 57 -0.67 4.42 -26.02
CA VAL A 57 -0.63 3.80 -27.36
C VAL A 57 -1.55 2.57 -27.44
N ASP A 58 -2.04 2.28 -28.64
CA ASP A 58 -2.77 1.07 -28.95
C ASP A 58 -1.82 -0.04 -29.41
N LEU A 59 -1.63 -1.06 -28.57
CA LEU A 59 -0.77 -2.21 -28.84
C LEU A 59 -1.27 -3.12 -29.96
N THR A 60 -2.49 -2.92 -30.47
CA THR A 60 -3.00 -3.67 -31.63
C THR A 60 -2.47 -3.14 -32.96
N GLN A 61 -1.88 -1.95 -32.98
CA GLN A 61 -1.28 -1.38 -34.18
C GLN A 61 0.03 -2.11 -34.53
N ASN A 62 0.35 -2.15 -35.82
CA ASN A 62 1.55 -2.82 -36.30
C ASN A 62 2.81 -2.10 -35.79
N ASP A 63 3.85 -2.86 -35.51
CA ASP A 63 5.18 -2.43 -35.10
C ASP A 63 5.24 -1.64 -33.77
N VAL A 64 4.11 -1.32 -33.12
CA VAL A 64 4.09 -0.56 -31.86
C VAL A 64 4.87 -1.27 -30.77
N ILE A 65 4.65 -2.58 -30.58
CA ILE A 65 5.34 -3.38 -29.55
C ILE A 65 6.82 -3.45 -29.86
N SER A 66 7.21 -3.74 -31.11
CA SER A 66 8.61 -3.78 -31.52
C SER A 66 9.31 -2.43 -31.30
N ASN A 67 8.68 -1.32 -31.71
CA ASN A 67 9.21 0.03 -31.55
C ASN A 67 9.37 0.42 -30.07
N LEU A 68 8.42 0.06 -29.20
CA LEU A 68 8.53 0.30 -27.76
C LEU A 68 9.71 -0.47 -27.15
N LEU A 69 9.87 -1.74 -27.50
CA LEU A 69 10.97 -2.56 -26.98
C LEU A 69 12.34 -2.11 -27.53
N GLU A 70 12.40 -1.61 -28.75
CA GLU A 70 13.61 -1.00 -29.32
C GLU A 70 13.94 0.33 -28.64
N LYS A 71 12.95 1.22 -28.44
CA LYS A 71 13.10 2.53 -27.80
C LYS A 71 13.59 2.40 -26.36
N TYR A 72 12.98 1.54 -25.57
CA TYR A 72 13.24 1.45 -24.15
C TYR A 72 14.26 0.40 -23.75
N GLN A 73 14.42 -0.66 -24.53
CA GLN A 73 15.29 -1.80 -24.25
C GLN A 73 15.09 -2.33 -22.80
N PRO A 74 13.87 -2.77 -22.44
CA PRO A 74 13.57 -3.18 -21.07
C PRO A 74 14.29 -4.49 -20.72
N ASP A 75 14.67 -4.62 -19.43
CA ASP A 75 15.17 -5.89 -18.86
C ASP A 75 14.03 -6.86 -18.55
N LEU A 76 12.84 -6.30 -18.30
CA LEU A 76 11.62 -7.00 -17.93
C LEU A 76 10.42 -6.43 -18.69
N VAL A 77 9.62 -7.33 -19.26
CA VAL A 77 8.27 -7.01 -19.73
C VAL A 77 7.26 -7.74 -18.86
N ILE A 78 6.26 -7.02 -18.37
CA ILE A 78 5.10 -7.60 -17.67
C ILE A 78 3.90 -7.42 -18.58
N ASN A 79 3.42 -8.53 -19.16
CA ASN A 79 2.24 -8.51 -20.00
C ASN A 79 0.98 -8.65 -19.14
N ALA A 80 0.51 -7.53 -18.57
CA ALA A 80 -0.74 -7.46 -17.82
C ALA A 80 -1.94 -7.04 -18.68
N PHE A 81 -1.76 -6.99 -20.00
CA PHE A 81 -2.84 -6.71 -20.92
C PHE A 81 -3.95 -7.77 -20.82
N GLY A 82 -5.19 -7.30 -20.79
CA GLY A 82 -6.37 -8.15 -20.84
C GLY A 82 -7.63 -7.33 -21.10
N ILE A 83 -8.49 -7.81 -21.97
CA ILE A 83 -9.77 -7.18 -22.25
C ILE A 83 -10.77 -7.70 -21.22
N LYS A 84 -11.32 -6.79 -20.41
CA LYS A 84 -12.37 -7.11 -19.43
C LYS A 84 -13.76 -6.92 -20.04
N GLY A 85 -14.66 -7.80 -19.64
CA GLY A 85 -16.08 -7.70 -19.97
C GLY A 85 -16.86 -8.80 -19.25
N SER A 86 -18.20 -8.68 -19.29
CA SER A 86 -19.04 -9.76 -18.77
C SER A 86 -18.96 -11.00 -19.66
N PRO A 87 -19.21 -12.22 -19.13
CA PRO A 87 -19.29 -13.43 -19.96
C PRO A 87 -20.32 -13.30 -21.09
N ILE A 88 -21.39 -12.55 -20.90
CA ILE A 88 -22.40 -12.27 -21.92
C ILE A 88 -21.78 -11.49 -23.08
N LYS A 89 -21.10 -10.37 -22.78
CA LYS A 89 -20.46 -9.54 -23.80
C LYS A 89 -19.37 -10.31 -24.56
N ALA A 90 -18.61 -11.16 -23.88
CA ALA A 90 -17.59 -11.98 -24.51
C ALA A 90 -18.19 -13.04 -25.48
N LYS A 91 -19.42 -13.51 -25.23
CA LYS A 91 -20.16 -14.41 -26.12
C LYS A 91 -20.79 -13.68 -27.30
N GLU A 92 -21.25 -12.45 -27.11
CA GLU A 92 -21.89 -11.64 -28.15
C GLU A 92 -20.87 -10.97 -29.09
N GLN A 93 -19.68 -10.63 -28.58
CA GLN A 93 -18.63 -9.92 -29.32
C GLN A 93 -17.28 -10.68 -29.22
N PRO A 94 -17.22 -11.96 -29.63
CA PRO A 94 -16.06 -12.81 -29.37
C PRO A 94 -14.76 -12.34 -30.04
N VAL A 95 -14.86 -11.72 -31.21
CA VAL A 95 -13.70 -11.22 -31.97
C VAL A 95 -13.02 -10.07 -31.20
N ASP A 96 -13.79 -9.20 -30.55
CA ASP A 96 -13.26 -8.06 -29.79
C ASP A 96 -12.44 -8.50 -28.56
N PHE A 97 -12.71 -9.70 -28.04
CA PHE A 97 -11.93 -10.29 -26.93
C PHE A 97 -10.76 -11.16 -27.42
N LEU A 98 -10.97 -11.93 -28.48
CA LEU A 98 -10.00 -12.93 -28.91
C LEU A 98 -8.89 -12.31 -29.76
N TYR A 99 -9.24 -11.60 -30.83
CA TYR A 99 -8.25 -11.15 -31.84
C TYR A 99 -7.20 -10.18 -31.28
N PRO A 100 -7.56 -9.09 -30.56
CA PRO A 100 -6.57 -8.19 -29.98
C PRO A 100 -5.66 -8.90 -28.97
N SER A 101 -6.23 -9.79 -28.16
CA SER A 101 -5.48 -10.54 -27.16
C SER A 101 -4.48 -11.51 -27.80
N PHE A 102 -4.88 -12.19 -28.90
CA PHE A 102 -3.97 -13.03 -29.67
C PHE A 102 -2.82 -12.23 -30.25
N LYS A 103 -3.13 -11.15 -30.93
CA LYS A 103 -2.14 -10.31 -31.62
C LYS A 103 -1.10 -9.78 -30.62
N ILE A 104 -1.56 -9.20 -29.51
CA ILE A 104 -0.68 -8.62 -28.52
C ILE A 104 0.15 -9.68 -27.81
N ASN A 105 -0.47 -10.78 -27.36
CA ASN A 105 0.24 -11.85 -26.65
C ASN A 105 1.32 -12.49 -27.53
N THR A 106 1.00 -12.83 -28.78
CA THR A 106 1.96 -13.47 -29.71
C THR A 106 3.11 -12.54 -30.04
N GLU A 107 2.83 -11.28 -30.32
CA GLU A 107 3.86 -10.29 -30.65
C GLU A 107 4.78 -10.02 -29.45
N ILE A 108 4.25 -9.81 -28.25
CA ILE A 108 5.05 -9.59 -27.03
C ILE A 108 5.98 -10.78 -26.78
N ILE A 109 5.47 -12.01 -26.88
CA ILE A 109 6.25 -13.23 -26.63
C ILE A 109 7.39 -13.34 -27.65
N ASP A 110 7.09 -13.19 -28.93
CA ASP A 110 8.09 -13.26 -30.00
C ASP A 110 9.17 -12.18 -29.84
N GLN A 111 8.77 -10.95 -29.57
CA GLN A 111 9.69 -9.83 -29.43
C GLN A 111 10.56 -9.93 -28.16
N CYS A 112 10.02 -10.46 -27.06
CA CYS A 112 10.79 -10.73 -25.84
C CYS A 112 11.82 -11.85 -26.08
N PHE A 113 11.44 -12.92 -26.78
CA PHE A 113 12.36 -13.98 -27.20
C PHE A 113 13.50 -13.43 -28.06
N LYS A 114 13.19 -12.70 -29.13
CA LYS A 114 14.20 -12.13 -30.06
C LYS A 114 15.22 -11.22 -29.37
N ARG A 115 14.82 -10.55 -28.29
CA ARG A 115 15.68 -9.62 -27.55
C ARG A 115 16.21 -10.21 -26.24
N ASN A 116 15.92 -11.47 -25.96
CA ASN A 116 16.29 -12.16 -24.73
C ASN A 116 15.86 -11.40 -23.45
N ILE A 117 14.65 -10.81 -23.48
CA ILE A 117 14.05 -10.07 -22.37
C ILE A 117 13.32 -11.05 -21.45
N TRP A 118 13.35 -10.82 -20.12
CA TRP A 118 12.49 -11.57 -19.19
C TRP A 118 11.03 -11.17 -19.37
N LEU A 119 10.13 -12.14 -19.51
CA LEU A 119 8.69 -11.91 -19.66
C LEU A 119 7.93 -12.49 -18.47
N VAL A 120 7.15 -11.66 -17.75
CA VAL A 120 6.08 -12.16 -16.88
C VAL A 120 4.76 -12.12 -17.65
N PHE A 121 4.21 -13.29 -17.93
CA PHE A 121 2.96 -13.44 -18.65
C PHE A 121 1.80 -13.64 -17.68
N MET A 122 0.88 -12.66 -17.65
CA MET A 122 -0.34 -12.74 -16.84
C MET A 122 -1.37 -13.60 -17.57
N SER A 123 -1.54 -14.84 -17.11
CA SER A 123 -2.63 -15.72 -17.53
C SER A 123 -3.89 -15.48 -16.67
N SER A 124 -4.74 -16.47 -16.41
CA SER A 124 -6.02 -16.30 -15.74
C SER A 124 -6.57 -17.62 -15.19
N VAL A 125 -7.38 -17.54 -14.12
CA VAL A 125 -8.21 -18.66 -13.67
C VAL A 125 -9.17 -19.18 -14.74
N GLY A 126 -9.58 -18.35 -15.69
CA GLY A 126 -10.46 -18.75 -16.80
C GLY A 126 -9.91 -19.83 -17.73
N VAL A 127 -8.59 -20.06 -17.71
CA VAL A 127 -7.97 -21.13 -18.55
C VAL A 127 -8.38 -22.54 -18.13
N TYR A 128 -8.96 -22.71 -16.94
CA TYR A 128 -9.39 -24.02 -16.43
C TYR A 128 -10.79 -24.41 -16.88
N ALA A 129 -11.00 -25.71 -17.05
CA ALA A 129 -12.34 -26.28 -17.07
C ALA A 129 -12.96 -26.20 -15.67
N PRO A 130 -14.30 -26.14 -15.54
CA PRO A 130 -14.96 -26.28 -14.25
C PRO A 130 -14.53 -27.58 -13.56
N SER A 131 -14.04 -27.47 -12.34
CA SER A 131 -13.61 -28.58 -11.47
C SER A 131 -13.63 -28.15 -10.01
N ASP A 132 -13.52 -29.12 -9.10
CA ASP A 132 -13.49 -28.84 -7.65
C ASP A 132 -12.23 -28.07 -7.25
N LYS A 133 -11.10 -28.31 -7.92
CA LYS A 133 -9.82 -27.65 -7.66
C LYS A 133 -9.01 -27.53 -8.95
N PHE A 134 -8.42 -26.38 -9.18
CA PHE A 134 -7.64 -26.06 -10.39
C PHE A 134 -6.16 -26.32 -10.16
N VAL A 135 -5.64 -27.40 -10.77
CA VAL A 135 -4.22 -27.77 -10.73
C VAL A 135 -3.55 -27.35 -12.04
N GLU A 136 -2.33 -26.83 -11.98
CA GLU A 136 -1.65 -26.22 -13.14
C GLU A 136 -1.59 -27.13 -14.37
N ASP A 137 -1.31 -28.43 -14.16
CA ASP A 137 -1.14 -29.40 -15.25
C ASP A 137 -2.46 -29.82 -15.93
N ASP A 138 -3.61 -29.54 -15.31
CA ASP A 138 -4.90 -29.95 -15.85
C ASP A 138 -5.39 -29.05 -17.00
N VAL A 139 -4.79 -27.88 -17.17
CA VAL A 139 -5.12 -26.98 -18.30
C VAL A 139 -4.97 -27.68 -19.65
N TRP A 140 -3.97 -28.53 -19.82
CA TRP A 140 -3.69 -29.22 -21.09
C TRP A 140 -4.46 -30.53 -21.30
N LYS A 141 -5.23 -30.95 -20.29
CA LYS A 141 -6.09 -32.14 -20.32
C LYS A 141 -7.55 -31.83 -20.63
N THR A 142 -7.91 -30.54 -20.57
CA THR A 142 -9.29 -30.07 -20.60
C THR A 142 -9.47 -28.87 -21.52
N LEU A 143 -10.72 -28.50 -21.81
CA LEU A 143 -11.06 -27.25 -22.48
C LEU A 143 -11.33 -26.15 -21.44
N PRO A 144 -11.18 -24.85 -21.80
CA PRO A 144 -11.55 -23.76 -20.88
C PRO A 144 -13.02 -23.76 -20.53
N SER A 145 -13.40 -23.05 -19.43
CA SER A 145 -14.80 -22.79 -19.11
C SER A 145 -15.54 -22.12 -20.26
N GLU A 146 -16.77 -22.57 -20.56
CA GLU A 146 -17.62 -21.93 -21.58
C GLU A 146 -17.97 -20.47 -21.22
N ASN A 147 -17.90 -20.11 -19.95
CA ASN A 147 -18.17 -18.75 -19.50
C ASN A 147 -17.02 -17.78 -19.80
N ASP A 148 -15.80 -18.30 -19.95
CA ASP A 148 -14.59 -17.51 -20.24
C ASP A 148 -13.91 -17.97 -21.56
N TRP A 149 -14.63 -18.62 -22.46
CA TRP A 149 -14.12 -19.36 -23.61
C TRP A 149 -13.10 -18.58 -24.45
N PHE A 150 -13.49 -17.45 -25.00
CA PHE A 150 -12.64 -16.69 -25.92
C PHE A 150 -11.44 -16.01 -25.24
N PRO A 151 -11.62 -15.33 -24.09
CA PRO A 151 -10.48 -14.77 -23.34
C PRO A 151 -9.48 -15.85 -22.91
N SER A 152 -9.97 -17.03 -22.50
CA SER A 152 -9.14 -18.11 -22.00
C SER A 152 -8.30 -18.77 -23.08
N TRP A 153 -8.84 -18.93 -24.28
CA TRP A 153 -8.07 -19.43 -25.40
C TRP A 153 -6.90 -18.51 -25.75
N SER A 154 -7.09 -17.19 -25.69
CA SER A 154 -6.00 -16.26 -25.94
C SER A 154 -4.86 -16.41 -24.93
N LYS A 155 -5.17 -16.73 -23.66
CA LYS A 155 -4.17 -16.97 -22.61
C LYS A 155 -3.50 -18.34 -22.78
N ARG A 156 -4.28 -19.41 -23.00
CA ARG A 156 -3.73 -20.75 -23.27
C ARG A 156 -2.76 -20.77 -24.46
N MET A 157 -3.10 -20.06 -25.55
CA MET A 157 -2.23 -19.99 -26.71
C MET A 157 -0.94 -19.22 -26.43
N GLY A 158 -0.97 -18.19 -25.60
CA GLY A 158 0.25 -17.52 -25.14
C GLY A 158 1.15 -18.44 -24.31
N GLU A 159 0.57 -19.20 -23.38
CA GLU A 159 1.31 -20.20 -22.60
C GLU A 159 1.92 -21.28 -23.49
N LEU A 160 1.15 -21.83 -24.46
CA LEU A 160 1.62 -22.82 -25.40
C LEU A 160 2.77 -22.30 -26.30
N LEU A 161 2.68 -21.04 -26.70
CA LEU A 161 3.72 -20.40 -27.49
C LEU A 161 5.02 -20.25 -26.67
N LEU A 162 4.95 -19.89 -25.41
CA LEU A 162 6.12 -19.83 -24.50
C LEU A 162 6.76 -21.22 -24.33
N GLU A 163 5.95 -22.27 -24.19
CA GLU A 163 6.44 -23.64 -24.13
C GLU A 163 7.13 -24.05 -25.46
N ALA A 164 6.57 -23.70 -26.61
CA ALA A 164 7.17 -23.95 -27.90
C ALA A 164 8.54 -23.26 -28.03
N TYR A 165 8.68 -22.00 -27.63
CA TYR A 165 9.96 -21.30 -27.60
C TYR A 165 10.98 -21.94 -26.64
N LYS A 166 10.52 -22.44 -25.49
CA LYS A 166 11.36 -23.20 -24.54
C LYS A 166 11.86 -24.50 -25.20
N ILE A 167 10.99 -25.28 -25.80
CA ILE A 167 11.34 -26.57 -26.43
C ILE A 167 12.29 -26.36 -27.60
N GLN A 168 11.98 -25.46 -28.51
CA GLN A 168 12.71 -25.31 -29.76
C GLN A 168 14.02 -24.54 -29.62
N TYR A 169 14.03 -23.50 -28.77
CA TYR A 169 15.14 -22.56 -28.68
C TYR A 169 15.77 -22.45 -27.27
N GLY A 170 15.26 -23.20 -26.27
CA GLY A 170 15.76 -23.14 -24.90
C GLY A 170 15.46 -21.82 -24.19
N TYR A 171 14.44 -21.08 -24.64
CA TYR A 171 14.08 -19.80 -24.01
C TYR A 171 13.48 -20.00 -22.63
N ASN A 172 14.23 -19.66 -21.58
CA ASN A 172 13.86 -19.86 -20.18
C ASN A 172 13.68 -18.55 -19.40
N ARG A 173 13.58 -17.41 -20.07
CA ARG A 173 13.44 -16.10 -19.43
C ARG A 173 11.97 -15.68 -19.37
N TRP A 174 11.15 -16.48 -18.72
CA TRP A 174 9.74 -16.20 -18.55
C TRP A 174 9.18 -16.75 -17.23
N SER A 175 8.10 -16.14 -16.77
CA SER A 175 7.24 -16.62 -15.68
C SER A 175 5.79 -16.54 -16.14
N ILE A 176 4.97 -17.50 -15.79
CA ILE A 176 3.51 -17.46 -16.01
C ILE A 176 2.81 -17.48 -14.67
N ILE A 177 1.95 -16.49 -14.44
CA ILE A 177 1.08 -16.44 -13.26
C ILE A 177 -0.38 -16.60 -13.70
N ARG A 178 -1.12 -17.49 -13.04
CA ARG A 178 -2.57 -17.71 -13.22
C ARG A 178 -3.29 -17.24 -11.97
N PRO A 179 -3.65 -15.97 -11.88
CA PRO A 179 -4.35 -15.46 -10.69
C PRO A 179 -5.78 -15.96 -10.64
N ALA A 180 -6.29 -16.15 -9.42
CA ALA A 180 -7.68 -16.40 -9.09
C ALA A 180 -8.56 -15.19 -9.47
N ASN A 181 -9.73 -15.02 -8.83
CA ASN A 181 -10.60 -13.88 -9.12
C ASN A 181 -10.02 -12.61 -8.50
N ILE A 182 -9.36 -11.78 -9.33
CA ILE A 182 -8.70 -10.56 -8.88
C ILE A 182 -9.73 -9.47 -8.64
N PHE A 183 -9.59 -8.75 -7.54
CA PHE A 183 -10.35 -7.55 -7.23
C PHE A 183 -9.47 -6.48 -6.58
N GLY A 184 -9.95 -5.25 -6.48
CA GLY A 184 -9.23 -4.17 -5.80
C GLY A 184 -9.71 -2.78 -6.14
N ALA A 185 -9.07 -1.79 -5.53
CA ALA A 185 -9.41 -0.38 -5.61
C ALA A 185 -9.54 0.15 -7.06
N TYR A 186 -8.68 -0.31 -7.94
CA TYR A 186 -8.62 0.19 -9.33
C TYR A 186 -9.46 -0.63 -10.31
N ASP A 187 -10.43 -1.42 -9.83
CA ASP A 187 -11.32 -2.19 -10.69
C ASP A 187 -12.26 -1.29 -11.51
N ASN A 188 -12.97 -1.90 -12.45
CA ASN A 188 -14.08 -1.23 -13.17
C ASN A 188 -15.37 -1.39 -12.35
N PHE A 189 -15.95 -0.28 -11.89
CA PHE A 189 -17.23 -0.23 -11.19
C PHE A 189 -18.42 0.09 -12.11
N GLY A 190 -18.16 0.24 -13.41
CA GLY A 190 -19.17 0.51 -14.42
C GLY A 190 -19.77 -0.73 -15.05
N GLU A 191 -20.22 -0.59 -16.29
CA GLU A 191 -20.73 -1.71 -17.08
C GLU A 191 -19.66 -2.79 -17.29
N GLY A 192 -20.04 -4.05 -17.16
CA GLY A 192 -19.12 -5.20 -17.27
C GLY A 192 -18.20 -5.40 -16.08
N SER A 193 -18.51 -4.80 -14.91
CA SER A 193 -17.75 -4.95 -13.69
C SER A 193 -17.76 -6.38 -13.13
N THR A 194 -16.72 -6.69 -12.35
CA THR A 194 -16.62 -7.95 -11.58
C THR A 194 -17.67 -8.03 -10.47
N VAL A 195 -17.89 -9.21 -9.91
CA VAL A 195 -18.93 -9.40 -8.88
C VAL A 195 -18.70 -8.51 -7.65
N ILE A 196 -17.47 -8.36 -7.16
CA ILE A 196 -17.15 -7.49 -6.02
C ILE A 196 -17.41 -6.03 -6.37
N ALA A 197 -16.87 -5.54 -7.50
CA ALA A 197 -17.04 -4.16 -7.92
C ALA A 197 -18.51 -3.80 -8.17
N SER A 198 -19.29 -4.70 -8.80
CA SER A 198 -20.72 -4.47 -9.02
C SER A 198 -21.52 -4.48 -7.72
N THR A 199 -21.17 -5.33 -6.76
CA THR A 199 -21.82 -5.39 -5.45
C THR A 199 -21.54 -4.12 -4.65
N ILE A 200 -20.27 -3.66 -4.61
CA ILE A 200 -19.91 -2.38 -3.99
C ILE A 200 -20.77 -1.24 -4.56
N LYS A 201 -20.83 -1.15 -5.90
CA LYS A 201 -21.66 -0.12 -6.53
C LYS A 201 -23.13 -0.21 -6.10
N LYS A 202 -23.73 -1.38 -6.13
CA LYS A 202 -25.12 -1.59 -5.69
C LYS A 202 -25.35 -1.19 -4.24
N ILE A 203 -24.43 -1.54 -3.34
CA ILE A 203 -24.49 -1.16 -1.93
C ILE A 203 -24.42 0.36 -1.77
N CYS A 204 -23.52 1.02 -2.49
CA CYS A 204 -23.39 2.48 -2.42
C CYS A 204 -24.63 3.20 -2.96
N ASP A 205 -25.17 2.73 -4.08
CA ASP A 205 -26.32 3.35 -4.76
C ASP A 205 -27.67 3.09 -4.07
N SER A 206 -27.73 2.15 -3.09
CA SER A 206 -28.98 1.72 -2.45
C SER A 206 -29.07 2.17 -1.00
N ASN A 207 -30.32 2.40 -0.52
CA ASN A 207 -30.60 2.74 0.87
C ASN A 207 -31.36 1.65 1.64
N ASP A 208 -31.98 0.69 0.98
CA ASP A 208 -32.83 -0.34 1.60
C ASP A 208 -32.57 -1.75 1.05
N THR A 209 -32.51 -1.90 -0.27
CA THR A 209 -32.50 -3.23 -0.91
C THR A 209 -31.53 -3.28 -2.08
N ILE A 210 -30.76 -4.38 -2.18
CA ILE A 210 -29.93 -4.71 -3.33
C ILE A 210 -30.37 -6.02 -3.97
N THR A 211 -30.28 -6.13 -5.30
CA THR A 211 -30.56 -7.36 -6.03
C THR A 211 -29.27 -7.99 -6.52
N CYS A 212 -29.01 -9.23 -6.12
CA CYS A 212 -27.88 -10.05 -6.55
C CYS A 212 -28.36 -11.21 -7.43
N TRP A 213 -27.55 -11.58 -8.44
CA TRP A 213 -27.89 -12.69 -9.34
C TRP A 213 -27.64 -14.05 -8.69
N GLY A 214 -28.46 -15.03 -9.05
CA GLY A 214 -28.37 -16.41 -8.57
C GLY A 214 -28.90 -16.56 -7.14
N ASP A 215 -28.35 -17.51 -6.39
CA ASP A 215 -28.74 -17.84 -5.01
C ASP A 215 -27.63 -17.55 -3.97
N GLY A 216 -26.48 -17.08 -4.42
CA GLY A 216 -25.32 -16.77 -3.57
C GLY A 216 -24.49 -17.98 -3.14
N SER A 217 -24.86 -19.20 -3.54
CA SER A 217 -24.15 -20.44 -3.17
C SER A 217 -22.80 -20.65 -3.87
N PRO A 218 -22.55 -20.17 -5.11
CA PRO A 218 -21.26 -20.39 -5.76
C PRO A 218 -20.08 -19.86 -4.94
N THR A 219 -18.97 -20.60 -5.00
CA THR A 219 -17.74 -20.24 -4.31
C THR A 219 -16.67 -19.76 -5.26
N ARG A 220 -15.84 -18.84 -4.77
CA ARG A 220 -14.70 -18.28 -5.48
C ARG A 220 -13.50 -18.19 -4.57
N ASP A 221 -12.33 -18.39 -5.17
CA ASP A 221 -11.07 -17.93 -4.63
C ASP A 221 -10.89 -16.47 -5.10
N PHE A 222 -10.79 -15.54 -4.16
CA PHE A 222 -10.57 -14.13 -4.42
C PHE A 222 -9.17 -13.71 -3.99
N VAL A 223 -8.50 -12.93 -4.84
CA VAL A 223 -7.17 -12.41 -4.55
C VAL A 223 -7.07 -10.92 -4.81
N PHE A 224 -6.42 -10.20 -3.90
CA PHE A 224 -6.29 -8.76 -3.99
C PHE A 224 -5.23 -8.36 -5.01
N GLY A 225 -5.49 -7.32 -5.80
CA GLY A 225 -4.60 -6.89 -6.89
C GLY A 225 -3.21 -6.49 -6.43
N GLU A 226 -3.05 -5.98 -5.21
CA GLU A 226 -1.75 -5.68 -4.61
C GLU A 226 -0.93 -6.94 -4.35
N ASP A 227 -1.55 -8.01 -3.84
CA ASP A 227 -0.87 -9.29 -3.63
C ASP A 227 -0.45 -9.94 -4.95
N VAL A 228 -1.28 -9.81 -6.00
CA VAL A 228 -0.91 -10.25 -7.36
C VAL A 228 0.32 -9.49 -7.86
N ALA A 229 0.38 -8.16 -7.68
CA ALA A 229 1.53 -7.35 -8.08
C ALA A 229 2.80 -7.72 -7.28
N ASN A 230 2.66 -8.01 -5.99
CA ASN A 230 3.76 -8.51 -5.16
C ASN A 230 4.27 -9.86 -5.67
N ALA A 231 3.39 -10.81 -5.98
CA ALA A 231 3.77 -12.12 -6.51
C ALA A 231 4.49 -12.01 -7.87
N VAL A 232 3.99 -11.16 -8.78
CA VAL A 232 4.63 -10.88 -10.08
C VAL A 232 6.04 -10.32 -9.90
N PHE A 233 6.22 -9.38 -8.99
CA PHE A 233 7.53 -8.82 -8.66
C PHE A 233 8.49 -9.89 -8.14
N GLU A 234 8.06 -10.70 -7.16
CA GLU A 234 8.84 -11.81 -6.59
C GLU A 234 9.22 -12.87 -7.65
N MET A 235 8.30 -13.20 -8.56
CA MET A 235 8.58 -14.15 -9.65
C MET A 235 9.72 -13.65 -10.54
N TYR A 236 9.76 -12.38 -10.84
CA TYR A 236 10.86 -11.79 -11.60
C TYR A 236 12.14 -11.67 -10.76
N ASP A 237 12.07 -11.11 -9.57
CA ASP A 237 13.25 -10.86 -8.73
C ASP A 237 14.01 -12.14 -8.42
N ARG A 238 13.29 -13.23 -8.16
CA ARG A 238 13.81 -14.56 -7.88
C ARG A 238 13.96 -15.43 -9.13
N GLN A 239 13.67 -14.91 -10.31
CA GLN A 239 13.78 -15.58 -11.60
C GLN A 239 13.06 -16.94 -11.62
N ILE A 240 11.82 -16.99 -11.14
CA ILE A 240 11.00 -18.21 -11.11
C ILE A 240 10.52 -18.52 -12.54
N ASN A 241 11.20 -19.44 -13.22
CA ASN A 241 10.82 -19.91 -14.55
C ASN A 241 9.83 -21.08 -14.43
N ASP A 242 8.58 -20.77 -14.14
CA ASP A 242 7.51 -21.76 -13.97
C ASP A 242 6.13 -21.13 -14.25
N THR A 243 5.11 -21.98 -14.36
CA THR A 243 3.69 -21.61 -14.35
C THR A 243 3.14 -21.85 -12.96
N VAL A 244 2.61 -20.79 -12.33
CA VAL A 244 2.15 -20.81 -10.94
C VAL A 244 0.74 -20.28 -10.83
N ASN A 245 -0.15 -21.04 -10.21
CA ASN A 245 -1.43 -20.54 -9.73
C ASN A 245 -1.21 -19.53 -8.62
N PHE A 246 -2.01 -18.48 -8.56
CA PHE A 246 -1.97 -17.51 -7.50
C PHE A 246 -3.37 -17.21 -6.96
N GLY A 247 -3.66 -17.71 -5.77
CA GLY A 247 -4.93 -17.57 -5.08
C GLY A 247 -4.75 -17.32 -3.58
N SER A 248 -5.84 -17.04 -2.90
CA SER A 248 -5.85 -16.95 -1.43
C SER A 248 -5.82 -18.33 -0.75
N GLY A 249 -6.26 -19.36 -1.46
CA GLY A 249 -6.54 -20.68 -0.88
C GLY A 249 -7.86 -20.75 -0.12
N GLU A 250 -8.57 -19.64 0.02
CA GLU A 250 -9.85 -19.56 0.73
C GLU A 250 -11.03 -19.80 -0.22
N GLU A 251 -12.01 -20.57 0.23
CA GLU A 251 -13.26 -20.84 -0.48
C GLU A 251 -14.36 -19.92 0.06
N ILE A 252 -14.67 -18.85 -0.69
CA ILE A 252 -15.60 -17.81 -0.26
C ILE A 252 -16.88 -17.87 -1.10
N THR A 253 -18.05 -18.03 -0.44
CA THR A 253 -19.35 -17.97 -1.13
C THR A 253 -19.66 -16.54 -1.57
N ILE A 254 -20.39 -16.41 -2.69
CA ILE A 254 -20.88 -15.08 -3.13
C ILE A 254 -21.73 -14.43 -2.06
N LYS A 255 -22.53 -15.24 -1.32
CA LYS A 255 -23.31 -14.74 -0.20
C LYS A 255 -22.43 -14.15 0.90
N SER A 256 -21.41 -14.90 1.37
CA SER A 256 -20.49 -14.40 2.40
C SER A 256 -19.75 -13.12 1.98
N MET A 257 -19.37 -13.02 0.71
CA MET A 257 -18.75 -11.81 0.15
C MET A 257 -19.72 -10.61 0.21
N VAL A 258 -21.00 -10.79 -0.15
CA VAL A 258 -22.04 -9.76 -0.08
C VAL A 258 -22.27 -9.33 1.36
N ASP A 259 -22.43 -10.30 2.29
CA ASP A 259 -22.66 -10.04 3.72
C ASP A 259 -21.50 -9.22 4.32
N ASN A 260 -20.25 -9.58 4.01
CA ASN A 260 -19.05 -8.81 4.44
C ASN A 260 -19.06 -7.37 3.90
N LEU A 261 -19.43 -7.16 2.64
CA LEU A 261 -19.49 -5.82 2.06
C LEU A 261 -20.59 -4.95 2.69
N ILE A 262 -21.74 -5.53 3.00
CA ILE A 262 -22.83 -4.83 3.71
C ILE A 262 -22.35 -4.44 5.11
N GLU A 263 -21.76 -5.38 5.87
CA GLU A 263 -21.19 -5.08 7.19
C GLU A 263 -20.18 -3.94 7.14
N LEU A 264 -19.24 -4.00 6.18
CA LEU A 264 -18.19 -2.98 6.02
C LEU A 264 -18.75 -1.61 5.63
N SER A 265 -19.85 -1.59 4.88
CA SER A 265 -20.50 -0.34 4.45
C SER A 265 -21.22 0.40 5.60
N GLY A 266 -21.46 -0.27 6.71
CA GLY A 266 -22.28 0.25 7.83
C GLY A 266 -23.77 0.43 7.49
N LYS A 267 -24.22 0.01 6.32
CA LYS A 267 -25.62 0.10 5.89
C LYS A 267 -26.41 -1.12 6.34
N ASN A 268 -27.71 -0.94 6.58
CA ASN A 268 -28.66 -2.02 6.82
C ASN A 268 -29.47 -2.28 5.55
N LEU A 269 -29.03 -3.23 4.72
CA LEU A 269 -29.60 -3.52 3.42
C LEU A 269 -30.19 -4.93 3.34
N ASN A 270 -31.36 -5.08 2.74
CA ASN A 270 -31.93 -6.35 2.37
C ASN A 270 -31.34 -6.87 1.06
N VAL A 271 -31.04 -8.17 0.98
CA VAL A 271 -30.53 -8.81 -0.24
C VAL A 271 -31.62 -9.64 -0.89
N ILE A 272 -31.99 -9.30 -2.12
CA ILE A 272 -32.86 -10.12 -2.96
C ILE A 272 -31.99 -10.93 -3.93
N TRP A 273 -32.10 -12.24 -3.88
CA TRP A 273 -31.43 -13.15 -4.80
C TRP A 273 -32.32 -13.47 -6.00
N ASP A 274 -31.90 -12.98 -7.18
CA ASP A 274 -32.61 -13.24 -8.45
C ASP A 274 -32.18 -14.58 -9.04
N THR A 275 -32.87 -15.65 -8.67
CA THR A 275 -32.60 -17.01 -9.14
C THR A 275 -33.02 -17.26 -10.60
N THR A 276 -33.64 -16.28 -11.28
CA THR A 276 -33.85 -16.33 -12.74
C THR A 276 -32.58 -16.09 -13.54
N LYS A 277 -31.55 -15.54 -12.88
CA LYS A 277 -30.23 -15.31 -13.45
C LYS A 277 -29.27 -16.44 -13.10
N PRO A 278 -28.31 -16.77 -13.98
CA PRO A 278 -27.41 -17.90 -13.77
C PRO A 278 -26.44 -17.66 -12.61
N ASN A 279 -26.12 -18.73 -11.89
CA ASN A 279 -25.07 -18.74 -10.85
C ASN A 279 -23.64 -18.65 -11.42
N GLY A 280 -23.46 -18.98 -12.72
CA GLY A 280 -22.13 -19.21 -13.31
C GLY A 280 -21.53 -20.55 -12.84
N ASP A 281 -20.21 -20.70 -12.89
CA ASP A 281 -19.53 -21.90 -12.37
C ASP A 281 -19.73 -22.01 -10.86
N MET A 282 -20.09 -23.21 -10.39
CA MET A 282 -20.41 -23.38 -8.96
C MET A 282 -19.18 -23.23 -8.07
N LYS A 283 -18.01 -23.67 -8.56
CA LYS A 283 -16.76 -23.60 -7.80
C LYS A 283 -15.59 -23.14 -8.67
N ARG A 284 -14.76 -22.27 -8.13
CA ARG A 284 -13.48 -21.84 -8.69
C ARG A 284 -12.45 -21.72 -7.58
N GLN A 285 -11.74 -22.80 -7.31
CA GLN A 285 -10.73 -22.90 -6.26
C GLN A 285 -9.38 -23.25 -6.85
N MET A 286 -8.35 -22.44 -6.55
CA MET A 286 -6.98 -22.72 -6.99
C MET A 286 -6.32 -23.78 -6.12
N ASP A 287 -5.55 -24.67 -6.74
CA ASP A 287 -4.49 -25.39 -6.02
C ASP A 287 -3.32 -24.42 -5.81
N ILE A 288 -2.96 -24.21 -4.57
CA ILE A 288 -1.88 -23.27 -4.20
C ILE A 288 -0.59 -23.97 -3.79
N THR A 289 -0.49 -25.29 -3.95
CA THR A 289 0.68 -26.08 -3.54
C THR A 289 1.98 -25.58 -4.16
N LYS A 290 1.97 -25.22 -5.44
CA LYS A 290 3.15 -24.68 -6.13
C LYS A 290 3.45 -23.25 -5.67
N GLN A 291 2.43 -22.44 -5.43
CA GLN A 291 2.54 -21.10 -4.87
C GLN A 291 3.21 -21.13 -3.48
N GLU A 292 2.78 -22.05 -2.61
CA GLU A 292 3.38 -22.26 -1.28
C GLU A 292 4.84 -22.70 -1.37
N LYS A 293 5.15 -23.64 -2.28
CA LYS A 293 6.53 -24.08 -2.53
C LYS A 293 7.45 -22.91 -2.88
N TYR A 294 6.95 -21.94 -3.63
CA TYR A 294 7.69 -20.72 -3.96
C TYR A 294 7.53 -19.61 -2.92
N ASN A 295 6.82 -19.82 -1.82
CA ASN A 295 6.53 -18.82 -0.79
C ASN A 295 5.95 -17.51 -1.39
N LEU A 296 5.03 -17.64 -2.34
CA LEU A 296 4.30 -16.54 -2.97
C LEU A 296 2.93 -16.39 -2.30
N LEU A 297 2.90 -15.98 -1.02
CA LEU A 297 1.66 -15.96 -0.25
C LEU A 297 1.02 -14.57 -0.27
N PRO A 298 -0.33 -14.49 -0.42
CA PRO A 298 -1.07 -13.26 -0.16
C PRO A 298 -0.83 -12.78 1.28
N LYS A 299 -0.73 -11.47 1.46
CA LYS A 299 -0.45 -10.85 2.76
C LYS A 299 -1.65 -10.08 3.33
N ILE A 300 -2.61 -9.74 2.47
CA ILE A 300 -3.76 -8.91 2.84
C ILE A 300 -4.97 -9.82 3.04
N SER A 301 -5.62 -9.72 4.21
CA SER A 301 -6.82 -10.50 4.49
C SER A 301 -7.95 -10.13 3.52
N PHE A 302 -8.83 -11.08 3.21
CA PHE A 302 -9.98 -10.83 2.32
C PHE A 302 -10.85 -9.64 2.80
N LYS A 303 -11.11 -9.56 4.12
CA LYS A 303 -11.93 -8.49 4.69
C LYS A 303 -11.24 -7.11 4.60
N ASP A 304 -9.93 -7.04 4.80
CA ASP A 304 -9.18 -5.78 4.65
C ASP A 304 -9.11 -5.34 3.19
N ALA A 305 -8.93 -6.29 2.28
CA ALA A 305 -8.95 -6.02 0.84
C ALA A 305 -10.32 -5.51 0.36
N LEU A 306 -11.42 -6.09 0.87
CA LEU A 306 -12.77 -5.59 0.62
C LEU A 306 -12.96 -4.17 1.15
N ASN A 307 -12.49 -3.89 2.37
CA ASN A 307 -12.57 -2.57 2.98
C ASN A 307 -11.80 -1.53 2.16
N LYS A 308 -10.55 -1.82 1.77
CA LYS A 308 -9.76 -0.94 0.89
C LYS A 308 -10.47 -0.65 -0.42
N THR A 309 -11.11 -1.67 -1.03
CA THR A 309 -11.83 -1.53 -2.30
C THR A 309 -13.10 -0.67 -2.16
N LEU A 310 -13.87 -0.89 -1.08
CA LEU A 310 -15.07 -0.12 -0.77
C LEU A 310 -14.74 1.35 -0.50
N LEU A 311 -13.73 1.61 0.33
CA LEU A 311 -13.28 2.96 0.65
C LEU A 311 -12.81 3.73 -0.60
N TYR A 312 -12.08 3.06 -1.50
CA TYR A 312 -11.70 3.67 -2.78
C TYR A 312 -12.92 4.10 -3.60
N TYR A 313 -13.92 3.22 -3.72
CA TYR A 313 -15.11 3.54 -4.50
C TYR A 313 -15.92 4.65 -3.86
N THR A 314 -16.16 4.58 -2.55
CA THR A 314 -16.90 5.61 -1.81
C THR A 314 -16.18 6.96 -1.84
N SER A 315 -14.86 6.99 -1.80
CA SER A 315 -14.08 8.22 -1.92
C SER A 315 -14.28 8.93 -3.28
N LYS A 316 -14.55 8.16 -4.34
CA LYS A 316 -14.76 8.71 -5.68
C LYS A 316 -16.17 9.23 -5.94
N ILE A 317 -17.18 8.69 -5.27
CA ILE A 317 -18.59 9.05 -5.52
C ILE A 317 -19.16 10.03 -4.50
N SER A 318 -18.54 10.14 -3.31
CA SER A 318 -18.98 11.06 -2.27
C SER A 318 -18.18 12.36 -2.34
N ASN A 319 -18.88 13.50 -2.26
CA ASN A 319 -18.23 14.78 -1.94
C ASN A 319 -17.81 14.84 -0.45
N ASN A 320 -17.64 13.70 0.21
CA ASN A 320 -17.31 13.63 1.62
C ASN A 320 -15.78 13.45 1.76
N ASP A 321 -15.13 14.55 2.08
CA ASP A 321 -13.66 14.63 2.21
C ASP A 321 -13.09 13.59 3.17
N LEU A 322 -13.82 13.21 4.22
CA LEU A 322 -13.36 12.25 5.21
C LEU A 322 -13.10 10.84 4.62
N ASN A 323 -14.02 10.29 3.81
CA ASN A 323 -13.84 8.97 3.18
C ASN A 323 -12.66 8.97 2.20
N PHE A 324 -12.45 10.09 1.51
CA PHE A 324 -11.33 10.27 0.61
C PHE A 324 -10.00 10.32 1.36
N GLU A 325 -9.94 11.02 2.48
CA GLU A 325 -8.74 11.13 3.29
C GLU A 325 -8.40 9.81 4.00
N VAL A 326 -9.41 9.07 4.50
CA VAL A 326 -9.19 7.72 5.06
C VAL A 326 -8.66 6.76 3.99
N TYR A 327 -9.18 6.82 2.77
CA TYR A 327 -8.64 6.02 1.67
C TYR A 327 -7.20 6.38 1.36
N LYS A 328 -6.88 7.68 1.23
CA LYS A 328 -5.51 8.15 0.99
C LYS A 328 -4.56 7.67 2.08
N PHE A 329 -4.97 7.75 3.34
CA PHE A 329 -4.18 7.28 4.46
C PHE A 329 -3.88 5.78 4.37
N LEU A 330 -4.88 4.94 4.15
CA LEU A 330 -4.72 3.49 4.02
C LEU A 330 -3.95 3.08 2.75
N ASP A 331 -4.01 3.88 1.72
CA ASP A 331 -3.30 3.65 0.45
C ASP A 331 -1.84 4.12 0.51
N LYS A 332 -1.59 5.32 1.04
CA LYS A 332 -0.27 5.94 1.12
C LYS A 332 0.53 5.54 2.37
N GLY A 333 -0.14 5.14 3.45
CA GLY A 333 0.47 4.87 4.75
C GLY A 333 0.73 6.11 5.58
N PHE A 334 0.26 7.29 5.15
CA PHE A 334 0.35 8.52 5.91
C PHE A 334 -0.79 9.49 5.60
N TYR A 335 -1.04 10.39 6.55
CA TYR A 335 -1.96 11.50 6.41
C TYR A 335 -1.32 12.78 6.91
N VAL A 336 -1.52 13.86 6.20
CA VAL A 336 -1.12 15.22 6.59
C VAL A 336 -2.37 16.07 6.65
N GLY A 337 -2.70 16.61 7.80
CA GLY A 337 -3.91 17.39 8.02
C GLY A 337 -3.65 18.73 8.70
N LYS A 338 -4.71 19.49 8.82
CA LYS A 338 -4.72 20.74 9.58
C LYS A 338 -5.15 20.47 11.02
N THR A 339 -4.52 21.12 11.96
CA THR A 339 -4.78 20.94 13.40
C THR A 339 -6.25 21.20 13.76
N ASP A 340 -6.94 22.10 13.04
CA ASP A 340 -8.37 22.37 13.19
C ASP A 340 -9.26 21.13 13.04
N GLU A 341 -8.82 20.16 12.26
CA GLU A 341 -9.53 18.88 12.07
C GLU A 341 -9.57 18.02 13.34
N ILE A 342 -8.56 18.20 14.21
CA ILE A 342 -8.42 17.48 15.48
C ILE A 342 -9.11 18.24 16.62
N ILE A 343 -8.89 19.56 16.70
CA ILE A 343 -9.29 20.38 17.86
C ILE A 343 -10.59 21.14 17.65
N GLY A 344 -11.09 21.21 16.42
CA GLY A 344 -12.27 22.01 16.08
C GLY A 344 -11.97 23.51 15.98
N SER A 345 -13.02 24.32 16.01
CA SER A 345 -12.94 25.78 15.80
C SER A 345 -12.45 26.57 17.04
N ASP A 346 -12.63 26.03 18.24
CA ASP A 346 -12.14 26.66 19.46
C ASP A 346 -10.72 26.16 19.78
N LYS A 347 -9.76 27.03 19.54
CA LYS A 347 -8.33 26.75 19.70
C LYS A 347 -7.77 27.21 21.03
N THR A 348 -8.58 27.81 21.92
CA THR A 348 -8.10 28.47 23.14
C THR A 348 -7.33 27.49 24.02
N GLU A 349 -7.96 26.37 24.39
CA GLU A 349 -7.32 25.37 25.24
C GLU A 349 -6.04 24.79 24.59
N PHE A 350 -6.04 24.60 23.29
CA PHE A 350 -4.87 24.08 22.56
C PHE A 350 -3.68 25.05 22.65
N PHE A 351 -3.90 26.34 22.47
CA PHE A 351 -2.85 27.35 22.61
C PHE A 351 -2.37 27.51 24.03
N ASP A 352 -3.26 27.48 25.02
CA ASP A 352 -2.89 27.50 26.45
C ASP A 352 -1.97 26.32 26.78
N LYS A 353 -2.24 25.11 26.21
CA LYS A 353 -1.38 23.94 26.43
C LYS A 353 -0.02 24.08 25.73
N ILE A 354 0.05 24.71 24.55
CA ILE A 354 1.33 25.01 23.90
C ILE A 354 2.14 26.02 24.76
N ASP A 355 1.52 27.06 25.27
CA ASP A 355 2.20 28.06 26.09
C ASP A 355 2.74 27.45 27.39
N SER A 356 1.99 26.54 28.03
CA SER A 356 2.47 25.76 29.18
C SER A 356 3.70 24.91 28.78
N LEU A 357 3.68 24.22 27.66
CA LEU A 357 4.82 23.44 27.19
C LEU A 357 6.05 24.32 26.91
N VAL A 358 5.86 25.48 26.26
CA VAL A 358 6.93 26.45 26.01
C VAL A 358 7.53 26.96 27.32
N SER A 359 6.71 27.22 28.32
CA SER A 359 7.16 27.62 29.66
C SER A 359 8.01 26.52 30.31
N LEU A 360 7.55 25.27 30.31
CA LEU A 360 8.31 24.12 30.79
C LEU A 360 9.65 23.93 30.07
N SER A 361 9.71 24.31 28.77
CA SER A 361 10.89 24.17 27.95
C SER A 361 11.97 25.24 28.17
N GLN A 362 11.71 26.25 28.98
CA GLN A 362 12.68 27.34 29.23
C GLN A 362 13.93 26.85 29.98
N THR A 363 13.82 25.73 30.69
CA THR A 363 14.97 25.07 31.31
C THR A 363 15.18 23.67 30.72
N LYS A 364 16.37 23.44 30.16
CA LYS A 364 16.72 22.14 29.61
C LYS A 364 17.02 21.07 30.64
N ASP A 365 16.94 21.39 31.93
CA ASP A 365 17.06 20.40 33.02
C ASP A 365 16.00 19.28 32.93
N ASN A 366 14.88 19.55 32.24
CA ASN A 366 13.79 18.62 32.03
C ASN A 366 13.90 17.83 30.69
N TYR A 367 14.97 18.06 29.92
CA TYR A 367 15.19 17.39 28.62
C TYR A 367 16.36 16.43 28.70
N ALA A 368 16.23 15.30 28.01
CA ALA A 368 17.34 14.44 27.65
C ALA A 368 17.67 14.60 26.16
N TYR A 369 18.92 14.89 25.84
CA TYR A 369 19.38 14.95 24.46
C TYR A 369 19.60 13.53 23.95
N ARG A 370 18.90 13.17 22.90
CA ARG A 370 18.99 11.85 22.29
C ARG A 370 19.88 11.86 21.05
N LEU A 371 20.81 10.93 21.02
CA LEU A 371 21.71 10.66 19.90
C LEU A 371 21.58 9.19 19.55
N ASP A 372 21.10 8.90 18.36
CA ASP A 372 21.13 7.55 17.80
C ASP A 372 22.24 7.46 16.76
N TYR A 373 23.08 6.45 16.84
CA TYR A 373 24.09 6.17 15.83
C TYR A 373 23.87 4.82 15.17
N ARG A 374 24.34 4.69 13.93
CA ARG A 374 24.33 3.42 13.18
C ARG A 374 25.70 2.79 13.23
N ILE A 375 25.77 1.48 13.42
CA ILE A 375 26.98 0.72 13.20
C ILE A 375 27.08 0.43 11.71
N PRO A 376 28.20 0.75 11.01
CA PRO A 376 28.39 0.44 9.61
C PRO A 376 28.21 -1.06 9.36
N ASN A 377 27.44 -1.42 8.34
CA ASN A 377 27.09 -2.80 7.94
C ASN A 377 26.11 -3.56 8.87
N GLU A 378 25.52 -2.93 9.88
CA GLU A 378 24.42 -3.51 10.65
C GLU A 378 23.09 -2.85 10.23
N THR A 379 22.13 -3.67 9.83
CA THR A 379 20.89 -3.19 9.20
C THR A 379 19.92 -2.53 10.18
N VAL A 380 20.04 -2.66 11.49
CA VAL A 380 18.99 -2.25 12.44
C VAL A 380 19.47 -1.80 13.84
N ASN A 381 20.73 -1.84 14.20
CA ASN A 381 21.11 -1.52 15.59
C ASN A 381 21.34 -0.01 15.78
N ARG A 382 20.39 0.65 16.42
CA ARG A 382 20.51 2.02 16.91
C ARG A 382 20.69 1.97 18.43
N TYR A 383 21.70 2.65 18.93
CA TYR A 383 21.96 2.73 20.36
C TYR A 383 21.68 4.15 20.84
N PRO A 384 20.57 4.40 21.55
CA PRO A 384 20.27 5.74 22.06
C PRO A 384 21.25 6.10 23.19
N PHE A 385 21.72 7.32 23.14
CA PHE A 385 22.51 7.92 24.20
C PHE A 385 21.81 9.19 24.68
N TYR A 386 21.58 9.29 25.98
CA TYR A 386 20.88 10.40 26.59
C TYR A 386 21.81 11.26 27.42
N VAL A 387 21.81 12.56 27.17
CA VAL A 387 22.53 13.58 27.96
C VAL A 387 21.50 14.55 28.51
N PHE A 388 21.43 14.70 29.82
CA PHE A 388 20.50 15.62 30.50
C PHE A 388 21.10 17.02 30.57
N GLY A 389 20.23 18.05 30.41
CA GLY A 389 20.62 19.45 30.43
C GLY A 389 21.52 19.88 29.29
N ASP A 390 22.16 21.02 29.44
CA ASP A 390 23.05 21.60 28.42
C ASP A 390 24.50 21.13 28.53
N ASP A 391 24.75 19.86 28.88
CA ASP A 391 26.11 19.31 28.91
C ASP A 391 26.66 19.09 27.49
N ILE A 392 26.89 20.21 26.82
CA ILE A 392 27.40 20.29 25.44
C ILE A 392 28.73 19.55 25.29
N ALA A 393 29.57 19.57 26.33
CA ALA A 393 30.87 18.91 26.30
C ALA A 393 30.75 17.40 26.16
N LYS A 394 29.86 16.76 26.94
CA LYS A 394 29.59 15.32 26.81
C LYS A 394 28.94 14.97 25.47
N ARG A 395 28.02 15.81 25.02
CA ARG A 395 27.39 15.66 23.70
C ARG A 395 28.43 15.67 22.60
N ASP A 396 29.29 16.68 22.58
CA ASP A 396 30.31 16.88 21.54
C ASP A 396 31.39 15.80 21.61
N GLU A 397 31.77 15.35 22.80
CA GLU A 397 32.68 14.21 22.99
C GLU A 397 32.09 12.92 22.40
N TYR A 398 30.80 12.65 22.68
CA TYR A 398 30.13 11.49 22.13
C TYR A 398 30.00 11.54 20.61
N ILE A 399 29.62 12.70 20.04
CA ILE A 399 29.56 12.92 18.59
C ILE A 399 30.92 12.64 17.94
N LYS A 400 31.99 13.19 18.53
CA LYS A 400 33.37 12.96 18.05
C LYS A 400 33.76 11.48 18.13
N SER A 401 33.37 10.76 19.19
CA SER A 401 33.68 9.34 19.37
C SER A 401 33.04 8.44 18.30
N LYS A 402 32.02 8.91 17.61
CA LYS A 402 31.25 8.19 16.59
C LYS A 402 31.59 8.58 15.16
N ASN A 403 32.66 9.34 14.94
CA ASN A 403 33.16 9.73 13.60
C ASN A 403 32.10 10.34 12.68
N GLY A 404 31.06 10.99 13.24
CA GLY A 404 30.00 11.60 12.47
C GLY A 404 28.89 10.63 11.99
N GLU A 405 28.93 9.36 12.38
CA GLU A 405 27.89 8.37 12.01
C GLU A 405 26.64 8.47 12.89
N ILE A 406 26.05 9.68 12.96
CA ILE A 406 24.85 9.94 13.75
C ILE A 406 23.66 10.06 12.79
N GLY A 407 22.69 9.18 12.95
CA GLY A 407 21.48 9.15 12.14
C GLY A 407 20.33 9.99 12.68
N GLN A 408 20.37 10.41 13.95
CA GLN A 408 19.28 11.15 14.59
C GLN A 408 19.80 12.00 15.75
N ARG A 409 19.27 13.21 15.88
CA ARG A 409 19.54 14.13 16.98
C ARG A 409 18.31 14.94 17.33
N TRP A 410 17.88 14.92 18.60
CA TRP A 410 16.82 15.78 19.15
C TRP A 410 16.78 15.73 20.68
N TRP A 411 16.02 16.63 21.27
CA TRP A 411 15.72 16.64 22.69
C TRP A 411 14.37 15.98 22.97
N GLU A 412 14.30 15.18 24.03
CA GLU A 412 13.04 14.64 24.55
C GLU A 412 12.81 15.17 25.97
N ILE A 413 11.54 15.47 26.32
CA ILE A 413 11.21 15.81 27.70
C ILE A 413 11.23 14.53 28.54
N TYR A 414 12.12 14.48 29.48
CA TYR A 414 12.33 13.35 30.38
C TYR A 414 12.29 13.80 31.82
N THR A 415 11.52 13.11 32.70
CA THR A 415 11.50 13.38 34.13
C THR A 415 12.65 12.66 34.82
N LYS A 416 13.40 13.39 35.66
CA LYS A 416 14.42 12.83 36.54
C LYS A 416 13.79 12.53 37.92
N GLU A 417 14.47 11.73 38.76
CA GLU A 417 14.08 11.52 40.16
C GLU A 417 13.99 12.83 40.95
N THR A 418 14.75 13.86 40.53
CA THR A 418 14.78 15.19 41.14
C THR A 418 13.74 16.17 40.60
N THR A 419 12.97 15.78 39.57
CA THR A 419 11.93 16.65 38.98
C THR A 419 10.80 16.87 39.99
N SER A 420 10.37 18.12 40.16
CA SER A 420 9.29 18.45 41.11
C SER A 420 7.98 17.76 40.71
N SER A 421 7.17 17.41 41.71
CA SER A 421 5.86 16.80 41.48
C SER A 421 4.90 17.71 40.70
N GLU A 422 5.07 19.01 40.80
CA GLU A 422 4.29 20.01 40.08
C GLU A 422 4.56 19.92 38.57
N ILE A 423 5.82 19.88 38.15
CA ILE A 423 6.24 19.71 36.74
C ILE A 423 5.79 18.35 36.21
N ILE A 424 5.89 17.30 37.01
CA ILE A 424 5.43 15.96 36.62
C ILE A 424 3.92 15.96 36.35
N ASN A 425 3.14 16.57 37.23
CA ASN A 425 1.69 16.65 37.06
C ASN A 425 1.31 17.50 35.86
N GLU A 426 1.94 18.65 35.64
CA GLU A 426 1.69 19.50 34.48
C GLU A 426 2.01 18.76 33.17
N LEU A 427 3.10 18.02 33.14
CA LEU A 427 3.47 17.20 31.98
C LEU A 427 2.47 16.06 31.72
N GLN A 428 1.94 15.43 32.76
CA GLN A 428 0.89 14.42 32.68
C GLN A 428 -0.42 15.00 32.12
N ASP A 429 -0.84 16.17 32.60
CA ASP A 429 -2.04 16.85 32.11
C ASP A 429 -1.92 17.24 30.63
N LEU A 430 -0.74 17.71 30.21
CA LEU A 430 -0.45 17.98 28.81
C LEU A 430 -0.55 16.70 27.95
N LYS A 431 0.07 15.62 28.40
CA LYS A 431 0.00 14.34 27.70
C LYS A 431 -1.42 13.80 27.58
N GLU A 432 -2.21 13.89 28.67
CA GLU A 432 -3.59 13.44 28.69
C GLU A 432 -4.47 14.23 27.69
N TYR A 433 -4.31 15.55 27.66
CA TYR A 433 -4.98 16.40 26.67
C TYR A 433 -4.66 15.97 25.24
N PHE A 434 -3.37 15.86 24.88
CA PHE A 434 -2.97 15.50 23.52
C PHE A 434 -3.34 14.05 23.16
N ARG A 435 -3.33 13.11 24.12
CA ARG A 435 -3.82 11.74 23.91
C ARG A 435 -5.30 11.74 23.54
N LYS A 436 -6.11 12.51 24.25
CA LYS A 436 -7.55 12.59 24.01
C LYS A 436 -7.85 13.07 22.60
N ILE A 437 -7.31 14.22 22.19
CA ILE A 437 -7.60 14.78 20.87
C ILE A 437 -7.06 13.89 19.72
N THR A 438 -5.89 13.28 19.88
CA THR A 438 -5.34 12.35 18.89
C THR A 438 -6.17 11.08 18.78
N LEU A 439 -6.63 10.52 19.89
CA LEU A 439 -7.43 9.31 19.91
C LEU A 439 -8.79 9.50 19.23
N GLU A 440 -9.46 10.61 19.49
CA GLU A 440 -10.73 10.96 18.84
C GLU A 440 -10.61 11.02 17.31
N TYR A 441 -9.49 11.55 16.82
CA TYR A 441 -9.24 11.60 15.39
C TYR A 441 -8.84 10.23 14.81
N VAL A 442 -7.95 9.50 15.47
CA VAL A 442 -7.51 8.17 15.04
C VAL A 442 -8.67 7.17 14.96
N LYS A 443 -9.67 7.27 15.82
CA LYS A 443 -10.91 6.49 15.74
C LYS A 443 -11.68 6.70 14.44
N LYS A 444 -11.64 7.90 13.87
CA LYS A 444 -12.28 8.17 12.57
C LYS A 444 -11.60 7.38 11.46
N ILE A 445 -10.29 7.19 11.57
CA ILE A 445 -9.47 6.44 10.59
C ILE A 445 -9.55 4.93 10.85
N TYR A 446 -9.55 4.52 12.12
CA TYR A 446 -9.63 3.12 12.56
C TYR A 446 -10.92 2.88 13.38
N PRO A 447 -12.11 2.79 12.75
CA PRO A 447 -13.40 2.70 13.47
C PRO A 447 -13.53 1.49 14.40
N LYS A 448 -12.72 0.45 14.16
CA LYS A 448 -12.70 -0.78 14.98
C LYS A 448 -11.71 -0.74 16.13
N LEU A 449 -11.05 0.39 16.35
CA LEU A 449 -10.10 0.57 17.43
C LEU A 449 -10.81 0.45 18.78
N ASN A 450 -10.44 -0.58 19.56
CA ASN A 450 -11.00 -0.77 20.89
C ASN A 450 -10.16 -0.03 21.92
N GLU A 451 -10.70 1.02 22.52
CA GLU A 451 -10.03 1.89 23.49
C GLU A 451 -9.48 1.14 24.70
N THR A 452 -10.16 0.09 25.16
CA THR A 452 -9.71 -0.68 26.33
C THR A 452 -8.40 -1.43 26.06
N ASN A 453 -8.09 -1.66 24.79
CA ASN A 453 -6.91 -2.39 24.34
C ASN A 453 -5.81 -1.49 23.77
N ILE A 454 -5.90 -0.17 23.96
CA ILE A 454 -4.90 0.78 23.46
C ILE A 454 -3.86 1.07 24.54
N GLN A 455 -2.61 1.14 24.12
CA GLN A 455 -1.50 1.67 24.88
C GLN A 455 -0.89 2.84 24.10
N HIS A 456 -0.62 3.94 24.82
CA HIS A 456 0.07 5.11 24.32
C HIS A 456 1.53 5.10 24.77
N HIS A 457 2.41 5.37 23.81
CA HIS A 457 3.80 5.69 24.10
C HIS A 457 4.06 7.06 23.51
N ASP A 458 3.97 8.09 24.32
CA ASP A 458 3.98 9.48 23.89
C ASP A 458 5.04 10.32 24.57
N ASN A 459 5.51 11.31 23.82
CA ASN A 459 6.51 12.23 24.30
C ASN A 459 6.41 13.61 23.62
N PHE A 460 7.01 14.63 24.24
CA PHE A 460 7.27 15.91 23.60
C PHE A 460 8.72 15.97 23.17
N THR A 461 8.95 16.42 21.93
CA THR A 461 10.29 16.52 21.35
C THR A 461 10.57 17.98 20.98
N LEU A 462 11.83 18.38 21.14
CA LEU A 462 12.37 19.67 20.71
C LEU A 462 13.54 19.42 19.76
N TYR A 463 13.50 20.06 18.61
CA TYR A 463 14.62 20.13 17.67
C TYR A 463 15.14 21.56 17.63
N GLU A 464 16.43 21.72 17.75
CA GLU A 464 17.13 23.00 17.67
C GLU A 464 18.12 22.99 16.48
N ASN A 465 18.80 24.09 16.27
CA ASN A 465 19.71 24.27 15.14
C ASN A 465 20.66 23.09 14.93
N GLY A 466 20.54 22.47 13.77
CA GLY A 466 21.31 21.31 13.35
C GLY A 466 20.73 19.95 13.76
N ASP A 467 19.62 19.88 14.54
CA ASP A 467 18.97 18.63 14.88
C ASP A 467 18.16 18.08 13.69
N PHE A 468 18.19 16.76 13.49
CA PHE A 468 17.61 16.10 12.34
C PHE A 468 17.29 14.62 12.59
N ILE A 469 16.58 14.00 11.66
CA ILE A 469 16.41 12.54 11.55
C ILE A 469 16.66 12.14 10.10
N GLU A 470 17.60 11.21 9.86
CA GLU A 470 17.84 10.67 8.53
C GLU A 470 16.64 9.82 8.03
N PRO A 471 16.49 9.65 6.71
CA PRO A 471 15.43 8.81 6.15
C PRO A 471 15.45 7.40 6.74
N HIS A 472 14.33 6.98 7.30
CA HIS A 472 14.17 5.67 7.92
C HIS A 472 12.71 5.20 7.88
N ARG A 473 12.51 3.91 8.15
CA ARG A 473 11.23 3.35 8.56
C ARG A 473 11.30 3.05 10.04
N ASP A 474 10.24 3.34 10.76
CA ASP A 474 10.16 2.93 12.16
C ASP A 474 10.16 1.40 12.26
N GLY A 475 10.84 0.87 13.30
CA GLY A 475 10.98 -0.57 13.49
C GLY A 475 9.62 -1.27 13.61
N TYR A 476 9.55 -2.48 13.02
CA TYR A 476 8.34 -3.30 13.01
C TYR A 476 8.10 -3.87 14.42
N ASN A 477 7.38 -3.15 15.27
CA ASN A 477 6.88 -3.69 16.54
C ASN A 477 5.48 -4.21 16.31
N LYS A 478 5.25 -5.52 16.56
CA LYS A 478 3.92 -6.13 16.50
C LYS A 478 2.95 -5.33 17.39
N GLY A 479 1.78 -5.06 16.87
CA GLY A 479 0.73 -4.34 17.60
C GLY A 479 0.76 -2.82 17.50
N ARG A 480 1.71 -2.21 16.79
CA ARG A 480 1.71 -0.77 16.54
C ARG A 480 0.70 -0.43 15.43
N TYR A 481 -0.27 0.44 15.72
CA TYR A 481 -1.22 0.95 14.73
C TYR A 481 -0.67 2.11 13.94
N CYS A 482 -0.31 3.19 14.62
CA CYS A 482 0.19 4.41 13.97
C CYS A 482 1.02 5.26 14.94
N VAL A 483 1.68 6.28 14.39
CA VAL A 483 2.18 7.42 15.17
C VAL A 483 1.48 8.68 14.71
N VAL A 484 1.09 9.51 15.67
CA VAL A 484 0.55 10.85 15.45
C VAL A 484 1.59 11.87 15.87
N LEU A 485 1.89 12.81 14.96
CA LEU A 485 2.78 13.94 15.22
C LEU A 485 1.95 15.22 15.15
N ILE A 486 1.85 15.97 16.22
CA ILE A 486 1.24 17.31 16.26
C ILE A 486 2.36 18.32 16.40
N TYR A 487 2.43 19.28 15.49
CA TYR A 487 3.39 20.36 15.57
C TYR A 487 2.89 21.47 16.48
N LEU A 488 3.77 21.94 17.35
CA LEU A 488 3.42 22.88 18.44
C LEU A 488 4.16 24.22 18.31
N SER A 489 5.00 24.40 17.28
CA SER A 489 5.73 25.64 17.05
C SER A 489 4.84 26.65 16.34
N TYR A 490 4.85 27.91 16.82
CA TYR A 490 4.08 28.97 16.20
C TYR A 490 4.58 29.34 14.80
N GLU A 491 3.67 29.51 13.85
CA GLU A 491 3.98 29.90 12.47
C GLU A 491 4.78 31.21 12.40
N LYS A 492 4.42 32.20 13.23
CA LYS A 492 5.11 33.49 13.32
C LYS A 492 6.61 33.38 13.61
N ASN A 493 7.06 32.28 14.18
CA ASN A 493 8.45 32.01 14.51
C ASN A 493 9.18 31.23 13.39
N TYR A 494 8.44 30.77 12.38
CA TYR A 494 9.00 30.02 11.28
C TYR A 494 9.48 30.94 10.15
N ASN A 495 10.77 31.06 10.00
CA ASN A 495 11.41 31.86 8.94
C ASN A 495 12.38 30.94 8.17
N ASP A 496 11.81 30.01 7.40
CA ASP A 496 12.54 28.93 6.70
C ASP A 496 13.55 28.20 7.62
N GLY A 497 13.09 27.95 8.86
CA GLY A 497 13.90 27.35 9.91
C GLY A 497 14.20 25.86 9.74
N GLY A 498 13.89 25.26 8.58
CA GLY A 498 14.06 23.82 8.37
C GLY A 498 13.13 22.99 9.27
N GLY A 499 13.55 21.78 9.63
CA GLY A 499 12.78 20.90 10.54
C GLY A 499 11.50 20.33 9.92
N ARG A 500 11.31 20.44 8.60
CA ARG A 500 10.18 19.80 7.90
C ARG A 500 10.29 18.29 8.04
N ILE A 501 9.15 17.60 8.20
CA ILE A 501 9.13 16.17 7.98
C ILE A 501 8.95 15.91 6.48
N PHE A 502 9.81 15.08 5.93
CA PHE A 502 9.67 14.54 4.59
C PHE A 502 9.14 13.12 4.70
N ILE A 503 8.03 12.87 4.02
CA ILE A 503 7.43 11.55 3.93
C ILE A 503 7.55 11.13 2.48
N ASN A 504 8.38 10.12 2.26
CA ASN A 504 8.66 9.62 0.93
C ASN A 504 8.04 8.24 0.79
N ASP A 505 6.94 8.12 0.07
CA ASP A 505 6.31 6.85 -0.21
C ASP A 505 5.79 6.77 -1.65
N TYR A 506 6.13 5.71 -2.35
CA TYR A 506 5.60 5.34 -3.67
C TYR A 506 5.66 6.41 -4.78
N GLY A 507 6.61 7.34 -4.75
CA GLY A 507 6.72 8.43 -5.72
C GLY A 507 5.97 9.70 -5.31
N PHE A 508 5.44 9.75 -4.09
CA PHE A 508 4.89 10.94 -3.48
C PHE A 508 5.88 11.48 -2.46
N ASP A 509 6.37 12.68 -2.69
CA ASP A 509 7.19 13.42 -1.73
C ASP A 509 6.28 14.46 -1.07
N GLU A 510 5.87 14.20 0.17
CA GLU A 510 5.17 15.19 0.98
C GLU A 510 6.15 15.81 1.96
N ASN A 511 6.09 17.13 2.10
CA ASN A 511 6.80 17.82 3.16
C ASN A 511 5.80 18.59 4.02
N VAL A 512 5.94 18.45 5.33
CA VAL A 512 5.03 19.07 6.31
C VAL A 512 5.80 20.12 7.07
N LEU A 513 5.32 21.37 7.02
CA LEU A 513 5.87 22.46 7.82
C LEU A 513 5.64 22.19 9.31
N PRO A 514 6.68 22.35 10.16
CA PRO A 514 6.60 22.03 11.58
C PRO A 514 5.98 23.18 12.39
N ILE A 515 4.79 23.63 12.01
CA ILE A 515 4.05 24.71 12.64
C ILE A 515 2.73 24.21 13.22
N ASN A 516 2.21 24.87 14.22
CA ASN A 516 1.04 24.45 15.00
C ASN A 516 -0.30 24.37 14.22
N GLU A 517 -0.29 24.69 12.94
CA GLU A 517 -1.42 24.49 12.03
C GLU A 517 -1.48 23.10 11.41
N ASN A 518 -0.43 22.30 11.54
CA ASN A 518 -0.29 21.02 10.85
C ASN A 518 -0.15 19.87 11.84
N PHE A 519 -0.59 18.71 11.41
CA PHE A 519 -0.29 17.43 12.05
C PHE A 519 -0.03 16.35 10.98
N CYS A 520 0.54 15.23 11.40
CA CYS A 520 0.80 14.09 10.54
C CYS A 520 0.50 12.78 11.26
N ILE A 521 -0.04 11.81 10.54
CA ILE A 521 -0.22 10.43 11.02
C ILE A 521 0.52 9.50 10.07
N LEU A 522 1.35 8.62 10.62
CA LEU A 522 2.03 7.56 9.87
C LEU A 522 1.44 6.22 10.26
N ASP A 523 1.06 5.42 9.25
CA ASP A 523 0.47 4.09 9.43
C ASP A 523 1.56 3.02 9.49
N PHE A 524 1.49 2.15 10.51
CA PHE A 524 2.38 1.01 10.65
C PHE A 524 1.71 -0.33 10.36
N THR A 525 0.40 -0.32 10.14
CA THR A 525 -0.37 -1.56 9.91
C THR A 525 -0.22 -2.07 8.49
N SER A 526 -0.10 -1.17 7.52
CA SER A 526 -0.10 -1.53 6.10
C SER A 526 1.15 -1.09 5.34
N ASN A 527 1.68 0.09 5.55
CA ASN A 527 2.68 0.67 4.66
C ASN A 527 3.97 1.15 5.32
N ASN A 528 3.98 1.55 6.59
CA ASN A 528 5.16 2.05 7.31
C ASN A 528 6.07 2.95 6.45
N PRO A 529 5.66 4.19 6.12
CA PRO A 529 6.32 5.03 5.14
C PRO A 529 7.74 5.43 5.57
N ILE A 530 8.65 5.62 4.60
CA ILE A 530 9.95 6.22 4.87
C ILE A 530 9.74 7.68 5.22
N HIS A 531 10.31 8.12 6.33
CA HIS A 531 10.24 9.52 6.73
C HIS A 531 11.56 10.00 7.32
N SER A 532 11.75 11.31 7.29
CA SER A 532 12.93 12.00 7.81
C SER A 532 12.57 13.37 8.33
N VAL A 533 13.44 13.97 9.12
CA VAL A 533 13.32 15.35 9.56
C VAL A 533 14.50 16.14 9.04
N GLU A 534 14.21 17.19 8.26
CA GLU A 534 15.21 18.14 7.75
C GLU A 534 15.94 18.81 8.92
N PRO A 535 17.25 19.11 8.79
CA PRO A 535 17.96 19.86 9.82
C PRO A 535 17.28 21.19 10.13
N VAL A 536 17.08 21.47 11.42
CA VAL A 536 16.57 22.75 11.90
C VAL A 536 17.63 23.84 11.69
N LYS A 537 17.19 25.03 11.33
CA LYS A 537 18.04 26.19 10.97
C LYS A 537 17.55 27.47 11.66
N ASN A 538 18.37 28.51 11.62
CA ASN A 538 17.98 29.90 11.92
C ASN A 538 17.35 30.09 13.32
N ASP A 539 17.87 29.44 14.35
CA ASP A 539 17.37 29.50 15.73
C ASP A 539 15.89 29.12 15.90
N PHE A 540 15.30 28.50 14.88
CA PHE A 540 13.96 27.97 14.99
C PHE A 540 13.94 26.81 15.99
N LYS A 541 12.89 26.73 16.80
CA LYS A 541 12.64 25.64 17.75
C LYS A 541 11.42 24.87 17.30
N ARG A 542 11.63 23.61 16.86
CA ARG A 542 10.59 22.72 16.44
C ARG A 542 10.10 21.89 17.62
N PHE A 543 8.95 22.24 18.16
CA PHE A 543 8.26 21.44 19.17
C PHE A 543 7.28 20.48 18.49
N THR A 544 7.24 19.24 18.95
CA THR A 544 6.33 18.23 18.43
C THR A 544 5.83 17.36 19.58
N TYR A 545 4.52 17.09 19.62
CA TYR A 545 3.97 15.98 20.35
C TYR A 545 3.97 14.73 19.49
N LEU A 546 4.51 13.65 20.00
CA LEU A 546 4.67 12.37 19.34
C LEU A 546 3.89 11.32 20.13
N ASN A 547 2.96 10.61 19.50
CA ASN A 547 2.16 9.58 20.16
C ASN A 547 2.12 8.30 19.32
N PHE A 548 2.84 7.27 19.74
CA PHE A 548 2.72 5.93 19.21
C PHE A 548 1.54 5.21 19.85
N ILE A 549 0.65 4.66 19.02
CA ILE A 549 -0.56 3.95 19.44
C ILE A 549 -0.41 2.47 19.18
N TYR A 550 -0.55 1.64 20.22
CA TYR A 550 -0.35 0.20 20.20
C TYR A 550 -1.58 -0.57 20.67
N ASN A 551 -1.66 -1.85 20.24
CA ASN A 551 -2.58 -2.84 20.79
C ASN A 551 -1.93 -3.55 22.00
N LYS A 552 -2.48 -3.40 23.19
CA LYS A 552 -1.98 -4.03 24.43
C LYS A 552 -1.85 -5.55 24.32
N ASN A 553 -2.81 -6.20 23.70
CA ASN A 553 -2.85 -7.67 23.62
C ASN A 553 -1.73 -8.28 22.75
N GLU A 554 -1.06 -7.49 21.94
CA GLU A 554 0.04 -7.92 21.09
C GLU A 554 1.42 -7.58 21.69
N THR A 555 1.49 -6.55 22.55
CA THR A 555 2.73 -6.17 23.26
C THR A 555 3.06 -7.10 24.42
N GLU A 556 2.07 -7.61 25.16
CA GLU A 556 2.27 -8.54 26.29
C GLU A 556 2.85 -9.90 25.90
N LYS A 557 2.82 -10.28 24.62
CA LYS A 557 3.42 -11.53 24.12
C LYS A 557 4.93 -11.45 23.87
N GLN A 558 5.56 -10.30 24.04
CA GLN A 558 7.03 -10.13 23.83
C GLN A 558 7.87 -10.24 25.10
N ASP A 559 7.30 -10.03 26.29
CA ASP A 559 8.03 -10.09 27.56
C ASP A 559 8.21 -11.53 28.09
N ASP A 560 7.60 -12.54 27.44
CA ASP A 560 7.69 -13.96 27.80
C ASP A 560 8.62 -14.78 26.88
N LYS A 561 9.55 -14.13 26.17
CA LYS A 561 10.56 -14.85 25.37
C LYS A 561 11.98 -14.30 25.63
#